data_c51a2ec36f5af888cc5ca54005632642
#
_entry.id   c51a2ec36f5af888cc5ca54005632642
#
_cell.length_a   1.000
_cell.length_b   1.000
_cell.length_c   1.000
_cell.angle_alpha   90.00
_cell.angle_beta   90.00
_cell.angle_gamma   90.00
#
_symmetry.space_group_name_H-M   'P 1'
#
loop_
_entity.id
_entity.type
_entity.pdbx_description
1 polymer ?
#
loop_
_entity_poly.entity_id
_entity_poly.type
_entity_poly.pdbx_seq_one_letter_code
_entity_poly.pdbx_strand_id
1 'polypeptide(L)'
;MELQEAIALIKTDGLNTKDKQTWADLGCGQGLFTYALAGLLAKGSTIYAIDENSSALKKINSTGNVIIKTLHSDFINDDLDLVNLDGILMANSLHYVKDKPAFIKKVRSYLKPESTFLVVEYDTDKPVATWVPYPAGFQSLKKIFSEAGYSTIKKLHEHSSIFNSGNIYSAIITR
;
A
#
# COMPACT_ATOMS: atom_id res chain seq x y z
N MET A 1 -0.38 5.74 -15.49
CA MET A 1 0.76 4.95 -14.97
C MET A 1 0.63 3.53 -15.49
N GLU A 2 1.66 3.05 -16.13
CA GLU A 2 1.72 1.69 -16.65
C GLU A 2 2.31 0.73 -15.59
N LEU A 3 2.13 -0.58 -15.77
CA LEU A 3 2.57 -1.58 -14.81
C LEU A 3 4.08 -1.51 -14.51
N GLN A 4 4.91 -1.28 -15.52
CA GLN A 4 6.37 -1.18 -15.34
C GLN A 4 6.78 0.05 -14.51
N GLU A 5 6.06 1.16 -14.65
CA GLU A 5 6.25 2.37 -13.84
C GLU A 5 5.85 2.11 -12.38
N ALA A 6 4.72 1.40 -12.16
CA ALA A 6 4.28 1.02 -10.82
C ALA A 6 5.27 0.05 -10.14
N ILE A 7 5.82 -0.92 -10.88
CA ILE A 7 6.89 -1.82 -10.38
C ILE A 7 8.12 -0.99 -9.98
N ALA A 8 8.59 -0.11 -10.87
CA ALA A 8 9.77 0.72 -10.60
C ALA A 8 9.57 1.59 -9.36
N LEU A 9 8.36 2.12 -9.17
CA LEU A 9 8.03 3.00 -8.06
C LEU A 9 8.09 2.30 -6.70
N ILE A 10 7.70 1.02 -6.61
CA ILE A 10 7.68 0.27 -5.33
C ILE A 10 8.85 -0.71 -5.16
N LYS A 11 9.74 -0.80 -6.15
CA LYS A 11 10.88 -1.73 -6.12
C LYS A 11 11.84 -1.37 -4.98
N THR A 12 12.17 -2.36 -4.17
CA THR A 12 13.16 -2.24 -3.08
C THR A 12 13.77 -3.61 -2.79
N ASP A 13 15.00 -3.62 -2.28
CA ASP A 13 15.70 -4.86 -1.92
C ASP A 13 14.97 -5.66 -0.84
N GLY A 14 14.20 -4.99 0.03
CA GLY A 14 13.40 -5.65 1.07
C GLY A 14 12.26 -6.53 0.54
N LEU A 15 11.88 -6.42 -0.74
CA LEU A 15 10.88 -7.27 -1.39
C LEU A 15 11.49 -8.45 -2.14
N ASN A 16 12.75 -8.36 -2.51
CA ASN A 16 13.43 -9.38 -3.30
C ASN A 16 13.95 -10.53 -2.42
N THR A 17 13.05 -11.17 -1.68
CA THR A 17 13.37 -12.32 -0.86
C THR A 17 13.09 -13.61 -1.63
N LYS A 18 13.77 -14.71 -1.23
CA LYS A 18 13.47 -16.06 -1.76
C LYS A 18 12.27 -16.69 -1.05
N ASP A 19 11.85 -16.11 0.07
CA ASP A 19 10.81 -16.64 0.92
C ASP A 19 9.45 -16.18 0.48
N LYS A 20 8.46 -17.05 0.62
CA LYS A 20 7.05 -16.71 0.38
C LYS A 20 6.58 -15.70 1.41
N GLN A 21 5.88 -14.69 0.94
CA GLN A 21 5.33 -13.62 1.76
C GLN A 21 3.82 -13.53 1.60
N THR A 22 3.16 -13.01 2.63
CA THR A 22 1.72 -12.71 2.62
C THR A 22 1.53 -11.21 2.82
N TRP A 23 0.89 -10.57 1.87
CA TRP A 23 0.67 -9.12 1.84
C TRP A 23 -0.81 -8.78 1.76
N ALA A 24 -1.16 -7.58 2.21
CA ALA A 24 -2.44 -6.95 1.91
C ALA A 24 -2.21 -5.69 1.08
N ASP A 25 -3.02 -5.48 0.04
CA ASP A 25 -3.11 -4.25 -0.74
C ASP A 25 -4.44 -3.60 -0.39
N LEU A 26 -4.39 -2.54 0.44
CA LEU A 26 -5.56 -1.87 0.98
C LEU A 26 -5.98 -0.71 0.08
N GLY A 27 -7.16 -0.82 -0.53
CA GLY A 27 -7.64 0.10 -1.56
C GLY A 27 -7.02 -0.21 -2.92
N CYS A 28 -7.02 -1.48 -3.30
CA CYS A 28 -6.31 -1.97 -4.49
C CYS A 28 -6.88 -1.50 -5.83
N GLY A 29 -8.10 -0.96 -5.85
CA GLY A 29 -8.78 -0.54 -7.07
C GLY A 29 -8.85 -1.67 -8.10
N GLN A 30 -8.38 -1.41 -9.32
CA GLN A 30 -8.32 -2.39 -10.41
C GLN A 30 -7.04 -3.27 -10.38
N GLY A 31 -6.21 -3.17 -9.34
CA GLY A 31 -5.09 -4.05 -9.09
C GLY A 31 -3.76 -3.65 -9.72
N LEU A 32 -3.59 -2.41 -10.19
CA LEU A 32 -2.31 -1.99 -10.78
C LEU A 32 -1.13 -2.25 -9.84
N PHE A 33 -1.22 -1.78 -8.60
CA PHE A 33 -0.16 -1.97 -7.61
C PHE A 33 -0.16 -3.38 -7.01
N THR A 34 -1.31 -4.07 -6.96
CA THR A 34 -1.37 -5.50 -6.66
C THR A 34 -0.49 -6.31 -7.62
N TYR A 35 -0.62 -6.05 -8.94
CA TYR A 35 0.20 -6.72 -9.95
C TYR A 35 1.66 -6.28 -9.90
N ALA A 36 1.93 -5.02 -9.61
CA ALA A 36 3.30 -4.52 -9.43
C ALA A 36 3.99 -5.25 -8.26
N LEU A 37 3.30 -5.38 -7.13
CA LEU A 37 3.80 -6.12 -5.97
C LEU A 37 3.97 -7.62 -6.30
N ALA A 38 3.00 -8.24 -6.98
CA ALA A 38 3.09 -9.63 -7.40
C ALA A 38 4.31 -9.92 -8.28
N GLY A 39 4.72 -8.95 -9.10
CA GLY A 39 5.93 -9.04 -9.93
C GLY A 39 7.25 -9.00 -9.14
N LEU A 40 7.21 -8.56 -7.88
CA LEU A 40 8.39 -8.42 -7.02
C LEU A 40 8.49 -9.51 -5.94
N LEU A 41 7.39 -10.19 -5.63
CA LEU A 41 7.35 -11.21 -4.59
C LEU A 41 7.80 -12.59 -5.12
N ALA A 42 8.32 -13.41 -4.22
CA ALA A 42 8.69 -14.79 -4.52
C ALA A 42 7.48 -15.63 -4.95
N LYS A 43 7.74 -16.61 -5.82
CA LYS A 43 6.72 -17.58 -6.26
C LYS A 43 6.05 -18.27 -5.09
N GLY A 44 4.73 -18.31 -5.10
CA GLY A 44 3.89 -18.91 -4.05
C GLY A 44 3.55 -17.98 -2.90
N SER A 45 3.92 -16.68 -3.01
CA SER A 45 3.42 -15.63 -2.13
C SER A 45 1.93 -15.40 -2.32
N THR A 46 1.30 -14.76 -1.33
CA THR A 46 -0.13 -14.43 -1.37
C THR A 46 -0.33 -12.93 -1.19
N ILE A 47 -1.25 -12.34 -1.97
CA ILE A 47 -1.69 -10.95 -1.80
C ILE A 47 -3.20 -10.96 -1.58
N TYR A 48 -3.65 -10.36 -0.49
CA TYR A 48 -5.05 -10.00 -0.28
C TYR A 48 -5.28 -8.62 -0.90
N ALA A 49 -6.05 -8.56 -1.99
CA ALA A 49 -6.42 -7.33 -2.68
C ALA A 49 -7.79 -6.86 -2.17
N ILE A 50 -7.80 -5.78 -1.39
CA ILE A 50 -8.98 -5.32 -0.65
C ILE A 50 -9.47 -4.00 -1.23
N ASP A 51 -10.77 -3.91 -1.55
CA ASP A 51 -11.41 -2.68 -2.04
C ASP A 51 -12.92 -2.74 -1.77
N GLU A 52 -13.55 -1.59 -1.60
CA GLU A 52 -15.02 -1.48 -1.50
C GLU A 52 -15.71 -1.55 -2.87
N ASN A 53 -14.96 -1.41 -3.97
CA ASN A 53 -15.49 -1.48 -5.33
C ASN A 53 -15.46 -2.91 -5.87
N SER A 54 -16.56 -3.64 -5.68
CA SER A 54 -16.69 -5.02 -6.16
C SER A 54 -16.48 -5.18 -7.67
N SER A 55 -16.83 -4.15 -8.46
CA SER A 55 -16.64 -4.17 -9.93
C SER A 55 -15.17 -4.07 -10.32
N ALA A 56 -14.36 -3.35 -9.55
CA ALA A 56 -12.92 -3.28 -9.72
C ALA A 56 -12.27 -4.62 -9.38
N LEU A 57 -12.65 -5.22 -8.26
CA LEU A 57 -12.13 -6.52 -7.79
C LEU A 57 -12.36 -7.66 -8.80
N LYS A 58 -13.50 -7.66 -9.50
CA LYS A 58 -13.82 -8.69 -10.52
C LYS A 58 -12.82 -8.72 -11.69
N LYS A 59 -12.03 -7.67 -11.88
CA LYS A 59 -11.01 -7.59 -12.93
C LYS A 59 -9.66 -8.16 -12.49
N ILE A 60 -9.49 -8.44 -11.20
CA ILE A 60 -8.24 -8.93 -10.63
C ILE A 60 -8.20 -10.45 -10.67
N ASN A 61 -7.15 -10.99 -11.26
CA ASN A 61 -6.91 -12.43 -11.35
C ASN A 61 -5.53 -12.77 -10.78
N SER A 62 -5.37 -14.00 -10.28
CA SER A 62 -4.06 -14.47 -9.84
C SER A 62 -3.08 -14.50 -11.02
N THR A 63 -1.84 -14.12 -10.75
CA THR A 63 -0.72 -14.30 -11.68
C THR A 63 -0.15 -15.70 -11.47
N GLY A 64 0.47 -16.29 -12.51
CA GLY A 64 0.98 -17.68 -12.43
C GLY A 64 1.97 -17.96 -11.30
N ASN A 65 2.55 -16.94 -10.67
CA ASN A 65 3.55 -17.05 -9.61
C ASN A 65 3.04 -16.70 -8.22
N VAL A 66 2.05 -15.79 -8.11
CA VAL A 66 1.53 -15.26 -6.84
C VAL A 66 0.02 -15.45 -6.78
N ILE A 67 -0.48 -15.90 -5.63
CA ILE A 67 -1.91 -16.09 -5.39
C ILE A 67 -2.50 -14.73 -4.99
N ILE A 68 -3.47 -14.23 -5.77
CA ILE A 68 -4.19 -13.02 -5.42
C ILE A 68 -5.60 -13.41 -4.97
N LYS A 69 -5.96 -13.00 -3.77
CA LYS A 69 -7.28 -13.21 -3.16
C LYS A 69 -7.96 -11.86 -3.03
N THR A 70 -9.07 -11.68 -3.73
CA THR A 70 -9.86 -10.44 -3.63
C THR A 70 -10.79 -10.49 -2.44
N LEU A 71 -10.89 -9.40 -1.70
CA LEU A 71 -11.79 -9.22 -0.57
C LEU A 71 -12.57 -7.91 -0.73
N HIS A 72 -13.89 -8.02 -0.84
CA HIS A 72 -14.78 -6.86 -0.88
C HIS A 72 -15.04 -6.37 0.54
N SER A 73 -14.43 -5.26 0.93
CA SER A 73 -14.53 -4.69 2.27
C SER A 73 -14.10 -3.22 2.28
N ASP A 74 -14.66 -2.44 3.19
CA ASP A 74 -14.17 -1.11 3.56
C ASP A 74 -13.00 -1.28 4.54
N PHE A 75 -11.77 -1.23 4.04
CA PHE A 75 -10.58 -1.44 4.86
C PHE A 75 -10.41 -0.40 5.99
N ILE A 76 -11.11 0.74 5.92
CA ILE A 76 -11.06 1.79 6.95
C ILE A 76 -11.97 1.40 8.13
N ASN A 77 -13.21 1.00 7.83
CA ASN A 77 -14.26 0.82 8.83
C ASN A 77 -14.44 -0.64 9.25
N ASP A 78 -14.20 -1.60 8.35
CA ASP A 78 -14.38 -3.01 8.66
C ASP A 78 -13.16 -3.61 9.37
N ASP A 79 -13.40 -4.59 10.25
CA ASP A 79 -12.34 -5.45 10.77
C ASP A 79 -12.08 -6.57 9.77
N LEU A 80 -10.84 -6.62 9.30
CA LEU A 80 -10.40 -7.63 8.33
C LEU A 80 -9.91 -8.86 9.09
N ASP A 81 -10.36 -10.04 8.68
CA ASP A 81 -9.84 -11.31 9.22
C ASP A 81 -8.48 -11.66 8.58
N LEU A 82 -7.50 -10.82 8.89
CA LEU A 82 -6.12 -10.94 8.40
C LEU A 82 -5.16 -11.06 9.57
N VAL A 83 -4.21 -11.99 9.44
CA VAL A 83 -3.19 -12.22 10.46
C VAL A 83 -1.83 -12.56 9.82
N ASN A 84 -0.77 -12.27 10.56
CA ASN A 84 0.59 -12.66 10.19
C ASN A 84 1.02 -12.19 8.79
N LEU A 85 0.65 -10.97 8.42
CA LEU A 85 1.10 -10.37 7.17
C LEU A 85 2.57 -9.96 7.26
N ASP A 86 3.30 -10.20 6.18
CA ASP A 86 4.68 -9.71 6.00
C ASP A 86 4.69 -8.23 5.61
N GLY A 87 3.60 -7.74 5.02
CA GLY A 87 3.47 -6.32 4.73
C GLY A 87 2.09 -5.87 4.30
N ILE A 88 1.94 -4.55 4.28
CA ILE A 88 0.76 -3.84 3.76
C ILE A 88 1.23 -2.86 2.70
N LEU A 89 0.57 -2.89 1.55
CA LEU A 89 0.67 -1.90 0.50
C LEU A 89 -0.54 -0.99 0.56
N MET A 90 -0.32 0.31 0.46
CA MET A 90 -1.34 1.34 0.28
C MET A 90 -0.89 2.28 -0.84
N ALA A 91 -1.49 2.15 -2.00
CA ALA A 91 -1.15 2.96 -3.16
C ALA A 91 -2.31 3.87 -3.56
N ASN A 92 -2.16 5.17 -3.33
CA ASN A 92 -3.20 6.18 -3.51
C ASN A 92 -4.50 5.85 -2.74
N SER A 93 -4.35 5.32 -1.53
CA SER A 93 -5.48 4.90 -0.68
C SER A 93 -5.37 5.38 0.77
N LEU A 94 -4.17 5.67 1.26
CA LEU A 94 -3.97 6.19 2.62
C LEU A 94 -4.59 7.60 2.80
N HIS A 95 -4.71 8.38 1.73
CA HIS A 95 -5.32 9.70 1.79
C HIS A 95 -6.86 9.67 2.00
N TYR A 96 -7.52 8.52 1.93
CA TYR A 96 -8.92 8.37 2.36
C TYR A 96 -9.06 8.20 3.87
N VAL A 97 -8.00 7.82 4.55
CA VAL A 97 -7.99 7.63 6.01
C VAL A 97 -7.89 8.98 6.72
N LYS A 98 -8.94 9.38 7.42
CA LYS A 98 -8.97 10.65 8.18
C LYS A 98 -8.08 10.59 9.41
N ASP A 99 -8.26 9.57 10.24
CA ASP A 99 -7.47 9.34 11.46
C ASP A 99 -6.39 8.27 11.19
N LYS A 100 -5.28 8.70 10.61
CA LYS A 100 -4.17 7.81 10.27
C LYS A 100 -3.51 7.15 11.47
N PRO A 101 -3.30 7.83 12.62
CA PRO A 101 -2.77 7.19 13.82
C PRO A 101 -3.64 6.02 14.32
N ALA A 102 -4.96 6.22 14.43
CA ALA A 102 -5.87 5.15 14.84
C ALA A 102 -5.89 4.00 13.83
N PHE A 103 -5.89 4.33 12.54
CA PHE A 103 -5.84 3.34 11.47
C PHE A 103 -4.55 2.50 11.49
N ILE A 104 -3.38 3.13 11.63
CA ILE A 104 -2.10 2.43 11.72
C ILE A 104 -2.09 1.47 12.92
N LYS A 105 -2.65 1.90 14.06
CA LYS A 105 -2.80 1.05 15.24
C LYS A 105 -3.71 -0.16 14.96
N LYS A 106 -4.82 0.04 14.24
CA LYS A 106 -5.73 -1.04 13.82
C LYS A 106 -5.02 -2.06 12.94
N VAL A 107 -4.46 -1.62 11.81
CA VAL A 107 -3.87 -2.54 10.82
C VAL A 107 -2.58 -3.20 11.30
N ARG A 108 -1.93 -2.64 12.32
CA ARG A 108 -0.79 -3.26 12.99
C ARG A 108 -1.11 -4.62 13.60
N SER A 109 -2.34 -4.86 14.02
CA SER A 109 -2.77 -6.15 14.56
C SER A 109 -2.75 -7.27 13.51
N TYR A 110 -2.76 -6.94 12.23
CA TYR A 110 -2.70 -7.89 11.13
C TYR A 110 -1.26 -8.31 10.78
N LEU A 111 -0.26 -7.57 11.26
CA LEU A 111 1.13 -7.65 10.84
C LEU A 111 1.97 -8.53 11.76
N LYS A 112 2.99 -9.16 11.19
CA LYS A 112 4.11 -9.76 11.93
C LYS A 112 4.93 -8.67 12.64
N PRO A 113 5.70 -9.02 13.69
CA PRO A 113 6.62 -8.08 14.34
C PRO A 113 7.60 -7.41 13.36
N GLU A 114 8.18 -8.19 12.45
CA GLU A 114 9.06 -7.74 11.38
C GLU A 114 8.27 -7.64 10.08
N SER A 115 7.61 -6.53 9.89
CA SER A 115 6.74 -6.30 8.74
C SER A 115 7.01 -4.95 8.09
N THR A 116 6.55 -4.83 6.87
CA THR A 116 6.80 -3.66 6.02
C THR A 116 5.51 -2.98 5.60
N PHE A 117 5.46 -1.63 5.68
CA PHE A 117 4.51 -0.86 4.89
C PHE A 117 5.19 -0.35 3.63
N LEU A 118 4.48 -0.47 2.52
CA LEU A 118 4.75 0.26 1.29
C LEU A 118 3.62 1.26 1.07
N VAL A 119 3.98 2.52 0.96
CA VAL A 119 3.02 3.60 0.72
C VAL A 119 3.38 4.31 -0.57
N VAL A 120 2.39 4.54 -1.42
CA VAL A 120 2.50 5.38 -2.61
C VAL A 120 1.46 6.47 -2.49
N GLU A 121 1.87 7.74 -2.47
CA GLU A 121 0.99 8.87 -2.25
C GLU A 121 1.47 10.14 -2.97
N TYR A 122 0.56 11.11 -3.07
CA TYR A 122 0.89 12.46 -3.55
C TYR A 122 1.72 13.20 -2.50
N ASP A 123 2.84 13.82 -2.92
CA ASP A 123 3.71 14.59 -2.02
C ASP A 123 3.11 15.98 -1.76
N THR A 124 2.00 16.01 -1.05
CA THR A 124 1.27 17.23 -0.68
C THR A 124 0.49 17.03 0.61
N ASP A 125 0.36 18.11 1.38
CA ASP A 125 -0.55 18.20 2.53
C ASP A 125 -1.81 19.04 2.20
N LYS A 126 -1.96 19.47 0.94
CA LYS A 126 -3.12 20.26 0.51
C LYS A 126 -4.23 19.34 -0.01
N PRO A 127 -5.40 19.32 0.64
CA PRO A 127 -6.52 18.48 0.21
C PRO A 127 -7.02 18.87 -1.20
N VAL A 128 -7.42 17.84 -1.96
CA VAL A 128 -8.22 17.99 -3.17
C VAL A 128 -9.54 17.29 -2.90
N ALA A 129 -10.58 18.06 -2.69
CA ALA A 129 -11.83 17.70 -2.00
C ALA A 129 -12.41 16.30 -2.29
N THR A 130 -12.42 15.85 -3.54
CA THR A 130 -13.03 14.56 -3.91
C THR A 130 -12.02 13.45 -4.14
N TRP A 131 -10.76 13.80 -4.35
CA TRP A 131 -9.74 12.87 -4.85
C TRP A 131 -8.70 12.52 -3.80
N VAL A 132 -8.31 13.49 -2.99
CA VAL A 132 -7.27 13.35 -1.96
C VAL A 132 -7.75 14.10 -0.71
N PRO A 133 -8.76 13.59 0.01
CA PRO A 133 -9.41 14.34 1.08
C PRO A 133 -8.52 14.58 2.29
N TYR A 134 -7.64 13.64 2.63
CA TYR A 134 -6.74 13.70 3.78
C TYR A 134 -5.31 13.35 3.37
N PRO A 135 -4.65 14.18 2.55
CA PRO A 135 -3.31 13.89 2.06
C PRO A 135 -2.27 13.84 3.19
N ALA A 136 -1.16 13.19 2.89
CA ALA A 136 0.04 13.24 3.72
C ALA A 136 1.26 13.25 2.80
N GLY A 137 1.86 14.39 2.60
CA GLY A 137 3.16 14.51 1.97
C GLY A 137 4.21 13.73 2.73
N PHE A 138 5.36 13.46 2.13
CA PHE A 138 6.36 12.57 2.73
C PHE A 138 6.79 12.97 4.15
N GLN A 139 6.92 14.27 4.43
CA GLN A 139 7.30 14.72 5.78
C GLN A 139 6.21 14.47 6.82
N SER A 140 4.95 14.69 6.45
CA SER A 140 3.79 14.38 7.29
C SER A 140 3.64 12.88 7.50
N LEU A 141 3.82 12.06 6.46
CA LEU A 141 3.85 10.61 6.56
C LEU A 141 4.92 10.14 7.55
N LYS A 142 6.15 10.68 7.41
CA LYS A 142 7.27 10.35 8.30
C LYS A 142 6.94 10.64 9.76
N LYS A 143 6.34 11.79 10.05
CA LYS A 143 5.93 12.15 11.41
C LYS A 143 4.88 11.17 11.94
N ILE A 144 3.82 10.88 11.18
CA ILE A 144 2.72 9.98 11.57
C ILE A 144 3.24 8.59 11.92
N PHE A 145 4.08 7.99 11.07
CA PHE A 145 4.62 6.66 11.32
C PHE A 145 5.66 6.63 12.45
N SER A 146 6.49 7.68 12.59
CA SER A 146 7.41 7.80 13.72
C SER A 146 6.66 7.85 15.06
N GLU A 147 5.58 8.62 15.14
CA GLU A 147 4.72 8.69 16.34
C GLU A 147 4.00 7.35 16.60
N ALA A 148 3.75 6.56 15.58
CA ALA A 148 3.20 5.20 15.69
C ALA A 148 4.26 4.13 16.07
N GLY A 149 5.53 4.52 16.27
CA GLY A 149 6.61 3.66 16.74
C GLY A 149 7.37 2.91 15.62
N TYR A 150 7.33 3.44 14.39
CA TYR A 150 8.17 2.96 13.30
C TYR A 150 9.48 3.75 13.27
N SER A 151 10.62 3.04 13.17
CA SER A 151 11.96 3.63 13.26
C SER A 151 12.55 4.00 11.89
N THR A 152 12.17 3.26 10.86
CA THR A 152 12.69 3.46 9.51
C THR A 152 11.58 3.89 8.58
N ILE A 153 11.64 5.12 8.09
CA ILE A 153 10.73 5.66 7.06
C ILE A 153 11.62 6.27 5.98
N LYS A 154 11.72 5.58 4.84
CA LYS A 154 12.57 5.98 3.72
C LYS A 154 11.73 6.23 2.48
N LYS A 155 11.94 7.37 1.82
CA LYS A 155 11.45 7.60 0.46
C LYS A 155 12.25 6.70 -0.48
N LEU A 156 11.56 5.94 -1.33
CA LEU A 156 12.17 5.07 -2.32
C LEU A 156 12.35 5.79 -3.65
N HIS A 157 11.24 6.20 -4.22
CA HIS A 157 11.19 6.80 -5.56
C HIS A 157 10.18 7.94 -5.61
N GLU A 158 10.31 8.75 -6.66
CA GLU A 158 9.35 9.79 -7.02
C GLU A 158 9.00 9.67 -8.50
N HIS A 159 7.75 10.00 -8.82
CA HIS A 159 7.25 10.07 -10.19
C HIS A 159 6.41 11.34 -10.36
N SER A 160 6.59 12.04 -11.46
CA SER A 160 5.78 13.23 -11.76
C SER A 160 4.32 12.83 -11.97
N SER A 161 3.40 13.46 -11.24
CA SER A 161 1.97 13.23 -11.44
C SER A 161 1.47 13.97 -12.66
N ILE A 162 0.74 13.26 -13.54
CA ILE A 162 0.07 13.87 -14.69
C ILE A 162 -1.24 14.58 -14.29
N PHE A 163 -1.76 14.37 -13.08
CA PHE A 163 -3.05 14.89 -12.62
C PHE A 163 -2.96 16.15 -11.76
N ASN A 164 -1.76 16.51 -11.28
CA ASN A 164 -1.51 17.74 -10.52
C ASN A 164 -0.05 18.14 -10.69
N SER A 165 0.26 19.41 -10.44
CA SER A 165 1.64 19.94 -10.45
C SER A 165 2.55 19.40 -9.34
N GLY A 166 2.22 18.24 -8.74
CA GLY A 166 2.95 17.60 -7.67
C GLY A 166 3.54 16.24 -8.08
N ASN A 167 4.44 15.72 -7.26
CA ASN A 167 5.00 14.38 -7.43
C ASN A 167 4.18 13.35 -6.67
N ILE A 168 4.20 12.12 -7.16
CA ILE A 168 3.84 10.92 -6.39
C ILE A 168 5.14 10.37 -5.83
N TYR A 169 5.17 10.07 -4.54
CA TYR A 169 6.30 9.40 -3.92
C TYR A 169 5.92 7.98 -3.50
N SER A 170 6.92 7.14 -3.38
CA SER A 170 6.81 5.87 -2.67
C SER A 170 7.71 5.87 -1.44
N ALA A 171 7.28 5.17 -0.41
CA ALA A 171 8.01 5.03 0.84
C ALA A 171 7.95 3.59 1.35
N ILE A 172 9.07 3.16 1.93
CA ILE A 172 9.15 1.94 2.74
C ILE A 172 9.24 2.31 4.21
N ILE A 173 8.47 1.59 5.02
CA ILE A 173 8.36 1.86 6.45
C ILE A 173 8.50 0.54 7.19
N THR A 174 9.47 0.46 8.10
CA THR A 174 9.74 -0.69 8.95
C THR A 174 9.96 -0.27 10.40
N ARG A 175 9.86 -1.23 11.30
CA ARG A 175 10.17 -1.04 12.73
C ARG A 175 11.63 -1.06 13.02
#